data_b1ce6ae2f2a4cad44b7e31556d5da79b
#
_entry.id   b1ce6ae2f2a4cad44b7e31556d5da79b
#
_cell.length_a   1.000
_cell.length_b   1.000
_cell.length_c   1.000
_cell.angle_alpha   90.00
_cell.angle_beta   90.00
_cell.angle_gamma   90.00
#
_symmetry.space_group_name_H-M   'P 1'
#
loop_
_entity.id
_entity.type
_entity.pdbx_description
1 polymer ?
#
loop_
_entity_poly.entity_id
_entity_poly.type
_entity_poly.pdbx_seq_one_letter_code
_entity_poly.pdbx_strand_id
1 'polypeptide(L)'
;KDGRRWRSRAVVIADGSGSPWPQRLGIGARKVQTASTMSVRLEGQGTLEDGTTRFEFGLVKQGFAWAFPLAGGVNIGVGSFIGNQDADPEAVLAKLLPDLGFAPDAGMRQRGQLRVWNGHHRLDGDGIVVVGDAASLCDPFLAEGLRPALMSGCEAAQHLDGWLKGEQRDLRGYSRAMRMRWGDSMAWGRRIAQAFYRFPGVG
;
A
#
# COMPACT_ATOMS: atom_id res chain seq x y z
N LYS A 1 -14.32 1.79 23.07
CA LYS A 1 -15.54 1.78 22.21
C LYS A 1 -16.68 2.20 23.14
N ASP A 2 -17.10 3.46 22.99
CA ASP A 2 -18.01 4.18 23.91
C ASP A 2 -19.51 4.04 23.56
N GLY A 3 -19.86 3.18 22.59
CA GLY A 3 -21.23 2.94 22.12
C GLY A 3 -21.90 4.14 21.42
N ARG A 4 -21.16 5.22 21.14
CA ARG A 4 -21.72 6.39 20.43
C ARG A 4 -22.15 6.02 19.02
N ARG A 5 -23.27 6.57 18.60
CA ARG A 5 -23.84 6.41 17.25
C ARG A 5 -23.77 7.74 16.52
N TRP A 6 -23.34 7.71 15.28
CA TRP A 6 -23.26 8.86 14.39
C TRP A 6 -24.22 8.65 13.21
N ARG A 7 -24.86 9.71 12.77
CA ARG A 7 -25.67 9.73 11.56
C ARG A 7 -25.06 10.71 10.57
N SER A 8 -24.79 10.28 9.35
CA SER A 8 -24.23 11.11 8.29
C SER A 8 -24.95 10.83 6.98
N ARG A 9 -24.89 11.77 6.03
CA ARG A 9 -25.38 11.58 4.66
C ARG A 9 -24.40 10.78 3.83
N ALA A 10 -23.10 10.86 4.15
CA ALA A 10 -22.04 10.16 3.44
C ALA A 10 -21.02 9.57 4.41
N VAL A 11 -20.35 8.49 3.99
CA VAL A 11 -19.26 7.83 4.72
C VAL A 11 -18.08 7.60 3.77
N VAL A 12 -16.89 8.01 4.21
CA VAL A 12 -15.62 7.68 3.55
C VAL A 12 -14.90 6.62 4.38
N ILE A 13 -14.65 5.45 3.80
CA ILE A 13 -13.87 4.38 4.42
C ILE A 13 -12.40 4.60 4.05
N ALA A 14 -11.61 5.09 5.01
CA ALA A 14 -10.21 5.47 4.85
C ALA A 14 -9.34 4.94 6.01
N ASP A 15 -9.74 3.81 6.59
CA ASP A 15 -9.14 3.22 7.80
C ASP A 15 -7.99 2.23 7.50
N GLY A 16 -7.48 2.29 6.27
CA GLY A 16 -6.23 1.63 5.88
C GLY A 16 -6.36 0.13 5.60
N SER A 17 -5.22 -0.55 5.56
CA SER A 17 -5.12 -1.95 5.15
C SER A 17 -5.84 -2.93 6.07
N GLY A 18 -6.07 -2.57 7.34
CA GLY A 18 -6.82 -3.37 8.30
C GLY A 18 -8.34 -3.26 8.19
N SER A 19 -8.89 -2.47 7.26
CA SER A 19 -10.32 -2.20 7.16
C SER A 19 -11.17 -3.46 6.96
N PRO A 20 -12.15 -3.77 7.82
CA PRO A 20 -13.09 -4.87 7.57
C PRO A 20 -14.31 -4.43 6.74
N TRP A 21 -14.48 -3.12 6.55
CA TRP A 21 -15.72 -2.56 6.03
C TRP A 21 -15.98 -2.85 4.56
N PRO A 22 -15.01 -2.76 3.65
CA PRO A 22 -15.26 -3.01 2.24
C PRO A 22 -15.89 -4.39 1.99
N GLN A 23 -15.35 -5.43 2.63
CA GLN A 23 -15.85 -6.80 2.48
C GLN A 23 -17.23 -6.96 3.14
N ARG A 24 -17.47 -6.36 4.29
CA ARG A 24 -18.77 -6.40 4.99
C ARG A 24 -19.87 -5.71 4.22
N LEU A 25 -19.54 -4.69 3.46
CA LEU A 25 -20.47 -3.91 2.65
C LEU A 25 -20.58 -4.38 1.20
N GLY A 26 -19.80 -5.39 0.81
CA GLY A 26 -19.75 -5.88 -0.56
C GLY A 26 -19.16 -4.88 -1.56
N ILE A 27 -18.30 -3.97 -1.09
CA ILE A 27 -17.62 -2.94 -1.86
C ILE A 27 -16.13 -3.27 -1.92
N GLY A 28 -15.46 -2.99 -3.02
CA GLY A 28 -14.02 -3.26 -3.16
C GLY A 28 -13.70 -4.72 -3.51
N ALA A 29 -12.46 -5.11 -3.25
CA ALA A 29 -11.96 -6.45 -3.57
C ALA A 29 -12.63 -7.53 -2.72
N ARG A 30 -13.22 -8.55 -3.36
CA ARG A 30 -13.76 -9.72 -2.64
C ARG A 30 -12.66 -10.56 -1.99
N LYS A 31 -11.56 -10.77 -2.70
CA LYS A 31 -10.32 -11.38 -2.19
C LYS A 31 -9.27 -10.30 -2.11
N VAL A 32 -8.85 -9.96 -0.90
CA VAL A 32 -7.81 -8.97 -0.68
C VAL A 32 -6.45 -9.64 -0.90
N GLN A 33 -5.60 -9.01 -1.70
CA GLN A 33 -4.20 -9.38 -1.79
C GLN A 33 -3.44 -8.53 -0.78
N THR A 34 -2.82 -9.17 0.20
CA THR A 34 -2.03 -8.51 1.23
C THR A 34 -0.55 -8.70 0.98
N ALA A 35 0.21 -7.66 1.22
CA ALA A 35 1.65 -7.69 1.36
C ALA A 35 2.01 -7.51 2.84
N SER A 36 3.08 -8.15 3.28
CA SER A 36 3.60 -7.99 4.64
C SER A 36 4.97 -7.36 4.58
N THR A 37 5.22 -6.45 5.50
CA THR A 37 6.50 -5.74 5.60
C THR A 37 7.04 -5.83 7.02
N MET A 38 8.36 -5.75 7.13
CA MET A 38 9.07 -5.56 8.38
C MET A 38 10.11 -4.47 8.18
N SER A 39 10.22 -3.52 9.09
CA SER A 39 11.19 -2.44 9.00
C SER A 39 11.71 -2.01 10.37
N VAL A 40 12.82 -1.29 10.34
CA VAL A 40 13.39 -0.60 11.49
C VAL A 40 13.66 0.85 11.15
N ARG A 41 13.60 1.72 12.15
CA ARG A 41 14.10 3.09 12.06
C ARG A 41 15.32 3.22 12.93
N LEU A 42 16.39 3.76 12.37
CA LEU A 42 17.68 3.90 13.03
C LEU A 42 18.16 5.34 12.91
N GLU A 43 18.86 5.82 13.91
CA GLU A 43 19.54 7.11 13.88
C GLU A 43 20.82 7.03 13.03
N GLY A 44 21.17 8.12 12.36
CA GLY A 44 22.26 8.14 11.39
C GLY A 44 21.92 7.41 10.10
N GLN A 45 22.80 7.50 9.11
CA GLN A 45 22.59 6.92 7.78
C GLN A 45 23.41 5.64 7.54
N GLY A 46 24.27 5.26 8.50
CA GLY A 46 25.19 4.16 8.32
C GLY A 46 26.13 4.43 7.14
N THR A 47 26.21 3.47 6.21
CA THR A 47 27.00 3.58 4.97
C THR A 47 26.17 4.09 3.78
N LEU A 48 24.90 4.47 3.97
CA LEU A 48 24.06 5.00 2.90
C LEU A 48 24.52 6.42 2.55
N GLU A 49 24.80 6.67 1.28
CA GLU A 49 25.19 8.00 0.80
C GLU A 49 24.04 9.00 0.97
N ASP A 50 24.37 10.26 1.24
CA ASP A 50 23.42 11.34 1.42
C ASP A 50 22.44 11.46 0.23
N GLY A 51 21.16 11.51 0.55
CA GLY A 51 20.09 11.63 -0.47
C GLY A 51 19.85 10.39 -1.31
N THR A 52 20.54 9.28 -1.01
CA THR A 52 20.39 8.03 -1.75
C THR A 52 19.28 7.16 -1.15
N THR A 53 18.44 6.64 -2.02
CA THR A 53 17.46 5.60 -1.71
C THR A 53 17.94 4.28 -2.31
N ARG A 54 18.03 3.23 -1.48
CA ARG A 54 18.50 1.91 -1.92
C ARG A 54 17.34 0.94 -1.98
N PHE A 55 17.25 0.19 -3.09
CA PHE A 55 16.36 -0.96 -3.28
C PHE A 55 17.19 -2.21 -3.55
N GLU A 56 16.89 -3.30 -2.85
CA GLU A 56 17.53 -4.60 -3.00
C GLU A 56 16.51 -5.63 -3.44
N PHE A 57 16.68 -6.09 -4.68
CA PHE A 57 15.88 -7.17 -5.25
C PHE A 57 16.60 -8.52 -5.10
N GLY A 58 15.83 -9.61 -5.06
CA GLY A 58 16.38 -10.96 -4.96
C GLY A 58 16.62 -11.48 -3.54
N LEU A 59 16.55 -10.63 -2.52
CA LEU A 59 16.65 -11.05 -1.11
C LEU A 59 15.40 -11.76 -0.61
N VAL A 60 14.25 -11.43 -1.19
CA VAL A 60 12.96 -12.07 -0.93
C VAL A 60 12.26 -12.40 -2.24
N LYS A 61 11.50 -13.49 -2.26
CA LYS A 61 10.65 -13.80 -3.40
C LYS A 61 9.50 -12.80 -3.48
N GLN A 62 9.25 -12.29 -4.69
CA GLN A 62 8.11 -11.41 -4.99
C GLN A 62 8.06 -10.16 -4.11
N GLY A 63 9.23 -9.56 -3.89
CA GLY A 63 9.37 -8.36 -3.08
C GLY A 63 10.77 -7.78 -3.16
N PHE A 64 11.08 -6.87 -2.26
CA PHE A 64 12.38 -6.23 -2.16
C PHE A 64 12.66 -5.78 -0.73
N ALA A 65 13.92 -5.48 -0.44
CA ALA A 65 14.32 -4.75 0.73
C ALA A 65 14.69 -3.32 0.34
N TRP A 66 14.65 -2.42 1.30
CA TRP A 66 14.93 -1.00 1.08
C TRP A 66 15.72 -0.37 2.21
N ALA A 67 16.42 0.72 1.88
CA ALA A 67 16.95 1.68 2.84
C ALA A 67 16.57 3.08 2.36
N PHE A 68 15.71 3.77 3.11
CA PHE A 68 15.18 5.09 2.80
C PHE A 68 15.69 6.12 3.79
N PRO A 69 16.33 7.21 3.32
CA PRO A 69 16.79 8.25 4.22
C PRO A 69 15.61 8.94 4.90
N LEU A 70 15.81 9.29 6.16
CA LEU A 70 14.91 10.07 6.99
C LEU A 70 15.65 11.29 7.53
N ALA A 71 14.94 12.28 8.03
CA ALA A 71 15.57 13.37 8.77
C ALA A 71 16.28 12.81 10.02
N GLY A 72 17.63 12.86 9.99
CA GLY A 72 18.48 12.36 11.08
C GLY A 72 18.63 10.84 11.16
N GLY A 73 18.19 10.08 10.15
CA GLY A 73 18.28 8.63 10.21
C GLY A 73 17.93 7.90 8.92
N VAL A 74 17.63 6.62 9.04
CA VAL A 74 17.28 5.73 7.94
C VAL A 74 16.14 4.79 8.34
N ASN A 75 15.23 4.51 7.40
CA ASN A 75 14.27 3.40 7.49
C ASN A 75 14.76 2.25 6.60
N ILE A 76 15.07 1.13 7.22
CA ILE A 76 15.50 -0.09 6.54
C ILE A 76 14.40 -1.13 6.69
N GLY A 77 14.03 -1.78 5.59
CA GLY A 77 12.95 -2.75 5.65
C GLY A 77 12.97 -3.76 4.53
N VAL A 78 12.06 -4.72 4.64
CA VAL A 78 11.84 -5.79 3.68
C VAL A 78 10.34 -6.04 3.55
N GLY A 79 9.89 -6.33 2.33
CA GLY A 79 8.49 -6.66 2.08
C GLY A 79 8.32 -7.67 0.96
N SER A 80 7.29 -8.52 1.07
CA SER A 80 6.83 -9.42 0.02
C SER A 80 5.40 -9.01 -0.39
N PHE A 81 5.18 -8.79 -1.70
CA PHE A 81 4.00 -8.11 -2.22
C PHE A 81 3.05 -9.00 -3.01
N ILE A 82 3.54 -10.14 -3.52
CA ILE A 82 2.76 -11.09 -4.31
C ILE A 82 3.06 -12.52 -3.83
N GLY A 83 2.04 -13.24 -3.35
CA GLY A 83 2.18 -14.66 -3.00
C GLY A 83 2.56 -14.95 -1.54
N ASN A 84 2.88 -16.20 -1.24
CA ASN A 84 3.29 -16.64 0.09
C ASN A 84 4.73 -16.23 0.39
N GLN A 85 4.96 -15.80 1.61
CA GLN A 85 6.30 -15.46 2.10
C GLN A 85 7.07 -16.74 2.42
N ASP A 86 8.04 -17.08 1.57
CA ASP A 86 8.99 -18.19 1.85
C ASP A 86 10.25 -17.70 2.59
N ALA A 87 10.46 -16.39 2.71
CA ALA A 87 11.61 -15.81 3.39
C ALA A 87 11.24 -15.29 4.77
N ASP A 88 12.05 -15.58 5.76
CA ASP A 88 11.96 -14.95 7.08
C ASP A 88 12.44 -13.50 6.96
N PRO A 89 11.56 -12.49 7.14
CA PRO A 89 11.94 -11.09 7.02
C PRO A 89 12.96 -10.67 8.09
N GLU A 90 12.98 -11.33 9.25
CA GLU A 90 13.98 -11.09 10.29
C GLU A 90 15.37 -11.51 9.82
N ALA A 91 15.50 -12.68 9.22
CA ALA A 91 16.77 -13.17 8.68
C ALA A 91 17.29 -12.27 7.53
N VAL A 92 16.40 -11.71 6.73
CA VAL A 92 16.78 -10.75 5.67
C VAL A 92 17.28 -9.44 6.27
N LEU A 93 16.59 -8.87 7.26
CA LEU A 93 17.03 -7.65 7.95
C LEU A 93 18.35 -7.86 8.67
N ALA A 94 18.53 -8.99 9.36
CA ALA A 94 19.77 -9.31 10.07
C ALA A 94 20.99 -9.40 9.13
N LYS A 95 20.78 -9.72 7.84
CA LYS A 95 21.83 -9.68 6.80
C LYS A 95 22.03 -8.27 6.23
N LEU A 96 20.96 -7.53 5.99
CA LEU A 96 21.02 -6.22 5.35
C LEU A 96 21.57 -5.13 6.27
N LEU A 97 21.27 -5.19 7.56
CA LEU A 97 21.70 -4.18 8.53
C LEU A 97 23.23 -4.03 8.61
N PRO A 98 24.05 -5.11 8.69
CA PRO A 98 25.50 -5.02 8.67
C PRO A 98 26.07 -4.39 7.40
N ASP A 99 25.47 -4.67 6.23
CA ASP A 99 25.90 -4.07 4.96
C ASP A 99 25.70 -2.54 4.93
N LEU A 100 24.81 -2.04 5.79
CA LEU A 100 24.55 -0.61 5.98
C LEU A 100 25.22 -0.02 7.21
N GLY A 101 26.11 -0.79 7.87
CA GLY A 101 26.91 -0.33 9.02
C GLY A 101 26.18 -0.36 10.37
N PHE A 102 25.09 -1.13 10.48
CA PHE A 102 24.32 -1.30 11.72
C PHE A 102 24.48 -2.69 12.31
N ALA A 103 24.27 -2.83 13.61
CA ALA A 103 24.23 -4.15 14.24
C ALA A 103 23.04 -4.99 13.70
N PRO A 104 23.16 -6.32 13.56
CA PRO A 104 22.11 -7.19 13.01
C PRO A 104 20.78 -7.10 13.75
N ASP A 105 20.83 -6.79 15.04
CA ASP A 105 19.69 -6.66 15.95
C ASP A 105 19.28 -5.20 16.21
N ALA A 106 19.88 -4.24 15.52
CA ALA A 106 19.63 -2.82 15.73
C ALA A 106 18.16 -2.44 15.52
N GLY A 107 17.65 -1.63 16.42
CA GLY A 107 16.33 -1.00 16.34
C GLY A 107 15.15 -1.95 16.64
N MET A 108 14.00 -1.34 16.88
CA MET A 108 12.76 -2.07 17.14
C MET A 108 12.07 -2.44 15.81
N ARG A 109 11.73 -3.72 15.64
CA ARG A 109 11.04 -4.24 14.46
C ARG A 109 9.60 -3.74 14.40
N GLN A 110 9.25 -3.11 13.30
CA GLN A 110 7.89 -2.67 13.00
C GLN A 110 7.32 -3.55 11.89
N ARG A 111 6.19 -4.19 12.16
CA ARG A 111 5.47 -5.00 11.16
C ARG A 111 4.39 -4.14 10.52
N GLY A 112 4.31 -4.22 9.20
CA GLY A 112 3.29 -3.55 8.40
C GLY A 112 2.53 -4.53 7.51
N GLN A 113 1.34 -4.13 7.12
CA GLN A 113 0.52 -4.84 6.14
C GLN A 113 -0.03 -3.83 5.14
N LEU A 114 -0.01 -4.17 3.87
CA LEU A 114 -0.54 -3.37 2.78
C LEU A 114 -1.62 -4.16 2.05
N ARG A 115 -2.59 -3.46 1.45
CA ARG A 115 -3.55 -4.06 0.51
C ARG A 115 -3.18 -3.67 -0.91
N VAL A 116 -2.56 -4.62 -1.58
CA VAL A 116 -2.05 -4.45 -2.95
C VAL A 116 -3.19 -4.54 -3.95
N TRP A 117 -3.13 -3.68 -4.96
CA TRP A 117 -4.10 -3.69 -6.05
C TRP A 117 -4.08 -5.03 -6.81
N ASN A 118 -5.25 -5.63 -6.97
CA ASN A 118 -5.40 -6.94 -7.61
C ASN A 118 -6.47 -6.99 -8.69
N GLY A 119 -6.97 -5.82 -9.09
CA GLY A 119 -7.97 -5.70 -10.16
C GLY A 119 -8.88 -4.50 -9.96
N HIS A 120 -9.77 -4.30 -10.92
CA HIS A 120 -10.80 -3.26 -10.83
C HIS A 120 -11.96 -3.75 -9.98
N HIS A 121 -12.30 -2.95 -8.98
CA HIS A 121 -13.41 -3.21 -8.09
C HIS A 121 -14.34 -1.99 -8.03
N ARG A 122 -15.59 -2.22 -7.67
CA ARG A 122 -16.49 -1.14 -7.32
C ARG A 122 -16.06 -0.55 -5.96
N LEU A 123 -15.82 0.76 -5.91
CA LEU A 123 -15.32 1.47 -4.72
C LEU A 123 -16.38 2.40 -4.11
N ASP A 124 -17.62 2.31 -4.59
CA ASP A 124 -18.75 3.11 -4.16
C ASP A 124 -19.91 2.25 -3.67
N GLY A 125 -20.75 2.81 -2.83
CA GLY A 125 -22.03 2.29 -2.37
C GLY A 125 -23.08 3.42 -2.32
N ASP A 126 -24.20 3.16 -1.68
CA ASP A 126 -25.20 4.20 -1.42
C ASP A 126 -24.71 5.11 -0.28
N GLY A 127 -24.29 6.34 -0.66
CA GLY A 127 -23.66 7.30 0.23
C GLY A 127 -22.31 6.87 0.80
N ILE A 128 -21.63 5.88 0.22
CA ILE A 128 -20.38 5.32 0.74
C ILE A 128 -19.32 5.30 -0.35
N VAL A 129 -18.08 5.68 -0.02
CA VAL A 129 -16.89 5.48 -0.86
C VAL A 129 -15.74 4.88 -0.05
N VAL A 130 -14.89 4.11 -0.73
CA VAL A 130 -13.69 3.50 -0.13
C VAL A 130 -12.45 4.08 -0.81
N VAL A 131 -11.43 4.46 -0.04
CA VAL A 131 -10.21 5.12 -0.54
C VAL A 131 -8.95 4.46 -0.02
N GLY A 132 -7.81 4.72 -0.66
CA GLY A 132 -6.49 4.27 -0.23
C GLY A 132 -6.36 2.76 -0.07
N ASP A 133 -5.62 2.33 0.95
CA ASP A 133 -5.40 0.91 1.23
C ASP A 133 -6.67 0.16 1.61
N ALA A 134 -7.66 0.83 2.20
CA ALA A 134 -8.96 0.22 2.43
C ALA A 134 -9.64 -0.21 1.11
N ALA A 135 -9.36 0.53 0.02
CA ALA A 135 -9.82 0.22 -1.34
C ALA A 135 -8.89 -0.73 -2.11
N SER A 136 -7.80 -1.21 -1.49
CA SER A 136 -6.75 -2.01 -2.14
C SER A 136 -6.11 -1.28 -3.33
N LEU A 137 -5.69 -0.04 -3.11
CA LEU A 137 -5.10 0.81 -4.15
C LEU A 137 -3.56 0.94 -4.06
N CYS A 138 -2.90 0.19 -3.19
CA CYS A 138 -1.44 0.16 -3.15
C CYS A 138 -0.87 -0.41 -4.45
N ASP A 139 0.17 0.26 -4.99
CA ASP A 139 0.83 -0.16 -6.24
C ASP A 139 1.35 -1.60 -6.14
N PRO A 140 1.10 -2.45 -7.14
CA PRO A 140 1.46 -3.85 -7.08
C PRO A 140 2.93 -4.16 -7.40
N PHE A 141 3.71 -3.19 -7.86
CA PHE A 141 5.13 -3.37 -8.18
C PHE A 141 6.04 -2.82 -7.09
N LEU A 142 5.93 -1.53 -6.79
CA LEU A 142 6.79 -0.87 -5.80
C LEU A 142 6.14 -0.72 -4.41
N ALA A 143 4.90 -1.23 -4.23
CA ALA A 143 4.14 -1.09 -2.99
C ALA A 143 3.94 0.37 -2.53
N GLU A 144 3.90 1.29 -3.49
CA GLU A 144 3.61 2.69 -3.24
C GLU A 144 2.12 2.85 -2.96
N GLY A 145 1.77 3.37 -1.79
CA GLY A 145 0.38 3.52 -1.33
C GLY A 145 -0.01 4.95 -1.01
N LEU A 146 0.96 5.85 -0.77
CA LEU A 146 0.68 7.22 -0.33
C LEU A 146 -0.02 8.03 -1.41
N ARG A 147 0.53 8.05 -2.62
CA ARG A 147 -0.05 8.77 -3.75
C ARG A 147 -1.44 8.25 -4.12
N PRO A 148 -1.68 6.93 -4.28
CA PRO A 148 -3.02 6.40 -4.48
C PRO A 148 -4.01 6.77 -3.37
N ALA A 149 -3.57 6.79 -2.10
CA ALA A 149 -4.43 7.18 -0.99
C ALA A 149 -4.85 8.65 -1.07
N LEU A 150 -3.91 9.57 -1.29
CA LEU A 150 -4.19 10.99 -1.44
C LEU A 150 -5.10 11.26 -2.64
N MET A 151 -4.77 10.71 -3.79
CA MET A 151 -5.52 10.95 -5.02
C MET A 151 -6.92 10.35 -4.99
N SER A 152 -7.09 9.14 -4.43
CA SER A 152 -8.42 8.56 -4.27
C SER A 152 -9.27 9.35 -3.28
N GLY A 153 -8.67 9.93 -2.25
CA GLY A 153 -9.34 10.83 -1.32
C GLY A 153 -9.84 12.11 -2.01
N CYS A 154 -8.99 12.76 -2.82
CA CYS A 154 -9.37 13.94 -3.59
C CYS A 154 -10.50 13.63 -4.59
N GLU A 155 -10.40 12.52 -5.32
CA GLU A 155 -11.42 12.09 -6.29
C GLU A 155 -12.75 11.78 -5.58
N ALA A 156 -12.69 11.09 -4.44
CA ALA A 156 -13.86 10.78 -3.62
C ALA A 156 -14.55 12.08 -3.14
N ALA A 157 -13.79 13.08 -2.70
CA ALA A 157 -14.33 14.35 -2.22
C ALA A 157 -15.10 15.08 -3.33
N GLN A 158 -14.58 15.14 -4.57
CA GLN A 158 -15.25 15.77 -5.70
C GLN A 158 -16.59 15.09 -6.04
N HIS A 159 -16.61 13.76 -6.07
CA HIS A 159 -17.83 13.01 -6.34
C HIS A 159 -18.87 13.10 -5.21
N LEU A 160 -18.40 13.10 -3.96
CA LEU A 160 -19.28 13.27 -2.80
C LEU A 160 -19.90 14.67 -2.75
N ASP A 161 -19.12 15.72 -3.08
CA ASP A 161 -19.63 17.09 -3.12
C ASP A 161 -20.78 17.24 -4.13
N GLY A 162 -20.57 16.78 -5.38
CA GLY A 162 -21.62 16.79 -6.40
C GLY A 162 -22.85 15.94 -6.02
N TRP A 163 -22.65 14.79 -5.40
CA TRP A 163 -23.75 13.96 -4.95
C TRP A 163 -24.52 14.60 -3.78
N LEU A 164 -23.83 15.20 -2.83
CA LEU A 164 -24.47 15.88 -1.68
C LEU A 164 -25.25 17.12 -2.10
N LYS A 165 -24.85 17.80 -3.19
CA LYS A 165 -25.56 18.92 -3.82
C LYS A 165 -26.73 18.48 -4.69
N GLY A 166 -26.89 17.19 -4.99
CA GLY A 166 -27.92 16.67 -5.88
C GLY A 166 -27.59 16.79 -7.37
N GLU A 167 -26.36 17.16 -7.71
CA GLU A 167 -25.85 17.28 -9.09
C GLU A 167 -25.56 15.90 -9.71
N GLN A 168 -25.30 14.91 -8.87
CA GLN A 168 -25.05 13.53 -9.28
C GLN A 168 -26.09 12.60 -8.60
N ARG A 169 -26.62 11.66 -9.40
CA ARG A 169 -27.63 10.71 -8.94
C ARG A 169 -27.04 9.65 -8.00
N ASP A 170 -25.78 9.24 -8.24
CA ASP A 170 -25.09 8.20 -7.50
C ASP A 170 -23.57 8.43 -7.48
N LEU A 171 -22.83 7.61 -6.76
CA LEU A 171 -21.37 7.70 -6.61
C LEU A 171 -20.59 6.78 -7.59
N ARG A 172 -21.25 6.16 -8.59
CA ARG A 172 -20.60 5.29 -9.58
C ARG A 172 -19.55 6.02 -10.41
N GLY A 173 -19.70 7.35 -10.54
CA GLY A 173 -18.73 8.21 -11.16
C GLY A 173 -17.34 8.08 -10.53
N TYR A 174 -17.27 7.97 -9.21
CA TYR A 174 -16.02 7.77 -8.48
C TYR A 174 -15.30 6.47 -8.87
N SER A 175 -15.99 5.32 -8.82
CA SER A 175 -15.39 4.04 -9.25
C SER A 175 -14.93 4.06 -10.70
N ARG A 176 -15.67 4.73 -11.58
CA ARG A 176 -15.31 4.90 -13.00
C ARG A 176 -14.07 5.78 -13.16
N ALA A 177 -13.99 6.90 -12.45
CA ALA A 177 -12.84 7.81 -12.47
C ALA A 177 -11.57 7.11 -11.98
N MET A 178 -11.66 6.36 -10.89
CA MET A 178 -10.53 5.56 -10.38
C MET A 178 -10.04 4.53 -11.38
N ARG A 179 -10.96 3.85 -12.08
CA ARG A 179 -10.61 2.90 -13.13
C ARG A 179 -9.91 3.58 -14.30
N MET A 180 -10.44 4.70 -14.79
CA MET A 180 -9.91 5.41 -15.96
C MET A 180 -8.55 6.05 -15.69
N ARG A 181 -8.36 6.64 -14.50
CA ARG A 181 -7.13 7.36 -14.16
C ARG A 181 -5.98 6.45 -13.74
N TRP A 182 -6.28 5.31 -13.11
CA TRP A 182 -5.28 4.47 -12.44
C TRP A 182 -5.27 3.03 -12.91
N GLY A 183 -6.40 2.55 -13.43
CA GLY A 183 -6.61 1.15 -13.69
C GLY A 183 -5.62 0.53 -14.65
N ASP A 184 -5.30 1.22 -15.74
CA ASP A 184 -4.36 0.72 -16.74
C ASP A 184 -2.92 0.72 -16.20
N SER A 185 -2.53 1.78 -15.50
CA SER A 185 -1.23 1.90 -14.84
C SER A 185 -1.02 0.79 -13.80
N MET A 186 -2.02 0.54 -12.94
CA MET A 186 -1.98 -0.53 -11.94
C MET A 186 -1.98 -1.92 -12.60
N ALA A 187 -2.72 -2.12 -13.69
CA ALA A 187 -2.74 -3.39 -14.42
C ALA A 187 -1.37 -3.70 -15.04
N TRP A 188 -0.73 -2.70 -15.63
CA TRP A 188 0.63 -2.82 -16.14
C TRP A 188 1.66 -3.06 -15.03
N GLY A 189 1.60 -2.29 -13.94
CA GLY A 189 2.46 -2.48 -12.76
C GLY A 189 2.38 -3.91 -12.24
N ARG A 190 1.16 -4.48 -12.17
CA ARG A 190 0.97 -5.88 -11.76
C ARG A 190 1.59 -6.89 -12.73
N ARG A 191 1.46 -6.68 -14.05
CA ARG A 191 2.08 -7.56 -15.06
C ARG A 191 3.61 -7.51 -14.99
N ILE A 192 4.15 -6.29 -14.85
CA ILE A 192 5.59 -6.08 -14.67
C ILE A 192 6.07 -6.77 -13.39
N ALA A 193 5.38 -6.59 -12.27
CA ALA A 193 5.69 -7.25 -11.02
C ALA A 193 5.71 -8.78 -11.14
N GLN A 194 4.70 -9.36 -11.80
CA GLN A 194 4.61 -10.79 -12.01
C GLN A 194 5.77 -11.32 -12.88
N ALA A 195 6.14 -10.60 -13.94
CA ALA A 195 7.26 -10.97 -14.81
C ALA A 195 8.60 -10.80 -14.09
N PHE A 196 8.84 -9.62 -13.51
CA PHE A 196 10.08 -9.27 -12.83
C PHE A 196 10.40 -10.18 -11.63
N TYR A 197 9.41 -10.40 -10.77
CA TYR A 197 9.59 -11.25 -9.58
C TYR A 197 9.65 -12.74 -9.90
N ARG A 198 9.21 -13.16 -11.10
CA ARG A 198 9.33 -14.55 -11.55
C ARG A 198 10.74 -14.88 -12.03
N PHE A 199 11.47 -13.88 -12.53
CA PHE A 199 12.80 -14.03 -13.11
C PHE A 199 13.80 -13.06 -12.47
N PRO A 200 14.17 -13.24 -11.19
CA PRO A 200 15.01 -12.29 -10.46
C PRO A 200 16.45 -12.17 -10.98
N GLY A 201 16.87 -13.01 -11.93
CA GLY A 201 18.21 -12.97 -12.54
C GLY A 201 18.30 -12.12 -13.82
N VAL A 202 17.27 -11.35 -14.17
CA VAL A 202 17.20 -10.50 -15.39
C VAL A 202 17.27 -9.02 -15.04
N GLY A 203 17.63 -8.66 -13.80
CA GLY A 203 17.78 -7.28 -13.32
C GLY A 203 19.24 -6.91 -13.14
#